data_f7631719129fd55813b39acfbe092488
#
_entry.id   f7631719129fd55813b39acfbe092488
#
_cell.length_a   1.000
_cell.length_b   1.000
_cell.length_c   1.000
_cell.angle_alpha   90.00
_cell.angle_beta   90.00
_cell.angle_gamma   90.00
#
_symmetry.space_group_name_H-M   'P 1'
#
loop_
_entity.id
_entity.type
_entity.pdbx_description
1 polymer ?
#
loop_
_entity_poly.entity_id
_entity_poly.type
_entity_poly.pdbx_seq_one_letter_code
_entity_poly.pdbx_strand_id
1 'polypeptide(L)'
;VTNAPATHDRRLTEQGRERKQQLVDAAIALFAERGYSSTRILDICDRAGVAKGLFYWYFPTKLDLFTELVRSMRHQLRRAQAAAMSPDADALTRIHEGAVASVRFMAEHATYFSLVEIERTDPAIADALRAGSEVYLDDVTALVREAQAAGDVIDADPRLLALGVVSTVSSFSNAWRSGRIDVSAEDLADFVADWVARALG
;
A
#
# COMPACT_ATOMS: atom_id res chain seq x y z
N VAL A 1 34.15 -8.30 -21.11
CA VAL A 1 33.99 -7.04 -20.33
C VAL A 1 32.51 -6.88 -20.04
N THR A 2 32.11 -7.33 -18.86
CA THR A 2 30.69 -7.32 -18.40
C THR A 2 30.40 -5.96 -17.81
N ASN A 3 29.57 -5.17 -18.48
CA ASN A 3 29.16 -3.86 -18.01
C ASN A 3 27.94 -4.05 -17.09
N ALA A 4 28.14 -4.02 -15.78
CA ALA A 4 27.06 -4.03 -14.80
C ALA A 4 26.30 -2.68 -14.87
N PRO A 5 24.95 -2.66 -14.77
CA PRO A 5 24.20 -1.42 -14.76
C PRO A 5 24.49 -0.66 -13.46
N ALA A 6 25.04 0.54 -13.60
CA ALA A 6 25.28 1.45 -12.50
C ALA A 6 23.92 1.87 -11.89
N THR A 7 23.70 1.51 -10.64
CA THR A 7 22.60 2.03 -9.80
C THR A 7 22.81 3.53 -9.60
N HIS A 8 22.12 4.34 -10.40
CA HIS A 8 22.11 5.78 -10.27
C HIS A 8 21.15 6.18 -9.15
N ASP A 9 21.62 6.18 -7.93
CA ASP A 9 21.01 6.95 -6.82
C ASP A 9 21.40 8.45 -7.00
N ARG A 10 20.92 9.04 -8.10
CA ARG A 10 21.00 10.49 -8.31
C ARG A 10 19.87 11.10 -7.49
N ARG A 11 20.23 11.90 -6.46
CA ARG A 11 19.27 12.80 -5.79
C ARG A 11 18.56 13.63 -6.85
N LEU A 12 17.28 13.33 -7.08
CA LEU A 12 16.43 14.07 -7.98
C LEU A 12 16.30 15.51 -7.49
N THR A 13 16.33 16.49 -8.40
CA THR A 13 15.92 17.87 -8.11
C THR A 13 14.43 17.88 -7.75
N GLU A 14 13.94 18.96 -7.14
CA GLU A 14 12.51 19.17 -6.87
C GLU A 14 11.67 18.91 -8.13
N GLN A 15 12.00 19.59 -9.21
CA GLN A 15 11.33 19.43 -10.51
C GLN A 15 11.43 17.98 -11.04
N GLY A 16 12.53 17.28 -10.77
CA GLY A 16 12.67 15.87 -11.14
C GLY A 16 11.70 14.97 -10.37
N ARG A 17 11.51 15.23 -9.06
CA ARG A 17 10.52 14.51 -8.24
C ARG A 17 9.09 14.78 -8.71
N GLU A 18 8.75 16.03 -9.02
CA GLU A 18 7.44 16.39 -9.56
C GLU A 18 7.14 15.66 -10.87
N ARG A 19 8.10 15.64 -11.82
CA ARG A 19 7.94 14.94 -13.10
C ARG A 19 7.78 13.43 -12.93
N LYS A 20 8.54 12.83 -12.00
CA LYS A 20 8.39 11.42 -11.64
C LYS A 20 6.99 11.15 -11.08
N GLN A 21 6.49 12.02 -10.19
CA GLN A 21 5.16 11.89 -9.59
C GLN A 21 4.06 12.03 -10.64
N GLN A 22 4.17 12.99 -11.56
CA GLN A 22 3.22 13.15 -12.67
C GLN A 22 3.08 11.87 -13.51
N LEU A 23 4.18 11.15 -13.77
CA LEU A 23 4.14 9.85 -14.46
C LEU A 23 3.43 8.77 -13.65
N VAL A 24 3.66 8.73 -12.34
CA VAL A 24 3.01 7.77 -11.43
C VAL A 24 1.50 8.04 -11.37
N ASP A 25 1.08 9.29 -11.20
CA ASP A 25 -0.33 9.68 -11.11
C ASP A 25 -1.08 9.39 -12.43
N ALA A 26 -0.45 9.72 -13.56
CA ALA A 26 -0.99 9.40 -14.89
C ALA A 26 -1.16 7.89 -15.09
N ALA A 27 -0.20 7.11 -14.59
CA ALA A 27 -0.26 5.64 -14.67
C ALA A 27 -1.39 5.06 -13.82
N ILE A 28 -1.57 5.53 -12.56
CA ILE A 28 -2.69 5.10 -11.69
C ILE A 28 -4.02 5.31 -12.42
N ALA A 29 -4.24 6.51 -12.94
CA ALA A 29 -5.48 6.85 -13.62
C ALA A 29 -5.72 5.96 -14.85
N LEU A 30 -4.70 5.77 -15.70
CA LEU A 30 -4.82 4.95 -16.90
C LEU A 30 -4.97 3.45 -16.60
N PHE A 31 -4.28 2.95 -15.59
CA PHE A 31 -4.43 1.54 -15.18
C PHE A 31 -5.83 1.29 -14.61
N ALA A 32 -6.38 2.23 -13.86
CA ALA A 32 -7.75 2.13 -13.35
C ALA A 32 -8.81 2.21 -14.45
N GLU A 33 -8.58 3.04 -15.50
CA GLU A 33 -9.51 3.21 -16.63
C GLU A 33 -9.56 2.01 -17.57
N ARG A 34 -8.43 1.36 -17.85
CA ARG A 34 -8.32 0.35 -18.92
C ARG A 34 -7.44 -0.86 -18.62
N GLY A 35 -6.97 -0.98 -17.37
CA GLY A 35 -6.10 -2.06 -16.91
C GLY A 35 -4.61 -1.82 -17.23
N TYR A 36 -3.76 -2.53 -16.48
CA TYR A 36 -2.30 -2.46 -16.67
C TYR A 36 -1.88 -2.94 -18.06
N SER A 37 -2.35 -4.11 -18.50
CA SER A 37 -1.93 -4.72 -19.75
C SER A 37 -2.25 -3.85 -20.98
N SER A 38 -3.44 -3.22 -21.01
CA SER A 38 -3.91 -2.40 -22.13
C SER A 38 -3.30 -0.98 -22.16
N THR A 39 -2.63 -0.54 -21.10
CA THR A 39 -2.03 0.80 -21.02
C THR A 39 -0.62 0.77 -21.60
N ARG A 40 -0.35 1.65 -22.59
CA ARG A 40 0.96 1.81 -23.19
C ARG A 40 1.77 2.91 -22.50
N ILE A 41 3.09 2.80 -22.51
CA ILE A 41 4.00 3.84 -21.97
C ILE A 41 3.75 5.20 -22.64
N LEU A 42 3.46 5.21 -23.95
CA LEU A 42 3.16 6.46 -24.66
C LEU A 42 1.91 7.15 -24.11
N ASP A 43 0.85 6.38 -23.80
CA ASP A 43 -0.38 6.93 -23.22
C ASP A 43 -0.12 7.57 -21.85
N ILE A 44 0.78 6.97 -21.04
CA ILE A 44 1.19 7.53 -19.74
C ILE A 44 1.96 8.84 -19.95
N CYS A 45 2.91 8.87 -20.90
CA CYS A 45 3.67 10.07 -21.22
C CYS A 45 2.78 11.22 -21.69
N ASP A 46 1.85 10.91 -22.59
CA ASP A 46 0.91 11.90 -23.14
C ASP A 46 0.02 12.50 -22.04
N ARG A 47 -0.52 11.64 -21.16
CA ARG A 47 -1.34 12.11 -20.02
C ARG A 47 -0.53 12.92 -19.01
N ALA A 48 0.73 12.55 -18.76
CA ALA A 48 1.61 13.26 -17.84
C ALA A 48 2.22 14.53 -18.44
N GLY A 49 2.07 14.77 -19.74
CA GLY A 49 2.67 15.90 -20.43
C GLY A 49 4.20 15.84 -20.48
N VAL A 50 4.78 14.64 -20.58
CA VAL A 50 6.24 14.44 -20.59
C VAL A 50 6.70 13.69 -21.84
N ALA A 51 7.93 13.98 -22.28
CA ALA A 51 8.53 13.27 -23.42
C ALA A 51 8.82 11.81 -23.05
N LYS A 52 8.64 10.88 -24.00
CA LYS A 52 8.91 9.45 -23.85
C LYS A 52 10.35 9.15 -23.34
N GLY A 53 11.35 9.94 -23.76
CA GLY A 53 12.72 9.80 -23.26
C GLY A 53 12.84 10.03 -21.76
N LEU A 54 12.03 10.95 -21.21
CA LEU A 54 12.01 11.22 -19.77
C LEU A 54 11.40 10.06 -18.98
N PHE A 55 10.40 9.38 -19.53
CA PHE A 55 9.87 8.15 -18.91
C PHE A 55 11.00 7.13 -18.72
N TYR A 56 11.74 6.78 -19.79
CA TYR A 56 12.82 5.78 -19.74
C TYR A 56 14.01 6.22 -18.88
N TRP A 57 14.14 7.50 -18.60
CA TRP A 57 15.14 7.99 -17.65
C TRP A 57 14.76 7.66 -16.20
N TYR A 58 13.45 7.67 -15.86
CA TYR A 58 12.95 7.31 -14.52
C TYR A 58 12.67 5.81 -14.38
N PHE A 59 12.10 5.19 -15.40
CA PHE A 59 11.58 3.83 -15.36
C PHE A 59 12.02 3.06 -16.61
N PRO A 60 12.91 2.06 -16.48
CA PRO A 60 13.31 1.21 -17.62
C PRO A 60 12.12 0.53 -18.32
N THR A 61 11.12 0.11 -17.56
CA THR A 61 9.92 -0.58 -18.05
C THR A 61 8.64 -0.06 -17.38
N LYS A 62 7.49 -0.45 -17.93
CA LYS A 62 6.17 -0.21 -17.31
C LYS A 62 6.03 -0.92 -15.96
N LEU A 63 6.67 -2.10 -15.80
CA LEU A 63 6.70 -2.84 -14.55
C LEU A 63 7.51 -2.11 -13.47
N ASP A 64 8.63 -1.47 -13.83
CA ASP A 64 9.40 -0.67 -12.87
C ASP A 64 8.58 0.52 -12.35
N LEU A 65 7.80 1.17 -13.21
CA LEU A 65 6.87 2.20 -12.79
C LEU A 65 5.79 1.64 -11.85
N PHE A 66 5.21 0.48 -12.16
CA PHE A 66 4.21 -0.16 -11.30
C PHE A 66 4.81 -0.56 -9.93
N THR A 67 6.01 -1.10 -9.92
CA THR A 67 6.75 -1.45 -8.69
C THR A 67 7.02 -0.20 -7.83
N GLU A 68 7.40 0.91 -8.46
CA GLU A 68 7.56 2.19 -7.77
C GLU A 68 6.24 2.71 -7.20
N LEU A 69 5.14 2.57 -7.94
CA LEU A 69 3.80 2.89 -7.47
C LEU A 69 3.46 2.10 -6.19
N VAL A 70 3.62 0.78 -6.21
CA VAL A 70 3.39 -0.08 -5.04
C VAL A 70 4.26 0.35 -3.85
N ARG A 71 5.54 0.62 -4.10
CA ARG A 71 6.49 1.08 -3.08
C ARG A 71 6.07 2.42 -2.48
N SER A 72 5.68 3.38 -3.32
CA SER A 72 5.24 4.72 -2.89
C SER A 72 3.99 4.65 -2.01
N MET A 73 2.97 3.90 -2.45
CA MET A 73 1.73 3.73 -1.70
C MET A 73 1.97 3.07 -0.34
N ARG A 74 2.85 2.07 -0.28
CA ARG A 74 3.25 1.45 0.99
C ARG A 74 3.92 2.44 1.93
N HIS A 75 4.83 3.28 1.43
CA HIS A 75 5.48 4.30 2.24
C HIS A 75 4.47 5.34 2.76
N GLN A 76 3.48 5.72 1.95
CA GLN A 76 2.43 6.64 2.37
C GLN A 76 1.54 6.02 3.45
N LEU A 77 1.14 4.75 3.29
CA LEU A 77 0.38 4.01 4.31
C LEU A 77 1.15 3.94 5.64
N ARG A 78 2.42 3.56 5.62
CA ARG A 78 3.25 3.51 6.85
C ARG A 78 3.36 4.88 7.53
N ARG A 79 3.45 5.98 6.76
CA ARG A 79 3.45 7.33 7.32
C ARG A 79 2.11 7.70 7.96
N ALA A 80 1.01 7.34 7.30
CA ALA A 80 -0.33 7.57 7.85
C ALA A 80 -0.53 6.81 9.17
N GLN A 81 -0.12 5.54 9.22
CA GLN A 81 -0.15 4.74 10.44
C GLN A 81 0.74 5.34 11.55
N ALA A 82 2.01 5.66 11.23
CA ALA A 82 2.93 6.24 12.20
C ALA A 82 2.46 7.60 12.73
N ALA A 83 1.76 8.38 11.92
CA ALA A 83 1.19 9.67 12.34
C ALA A 83 -0.06 9.51 13.22
N ALA A 84 -0.78 8.40 13.07
CA ALA A 84 -1.98 8.12 13.85
C ALA A 84 -1.70 7.39 15.17
N MET A 85 -0.63 6.62 15.24
CA MET A 85 -0.25 5.87 16.43
C MET A 85 0.30 6.79 17.51
N SER A 86 -0.23 6.68 18.72
CA SER A 86 0.24 7.39 19.90
C SER A 86 1.54 6.75 20.41
N PRO A 87 2.67 7.48 20.45
CA PRO A 87 3.97 6.89 20.80
C PRO A 87 4.02 6.24 22.19
N ASP A 88 3.27 6.81 23.13
CA ASP A 88 3.23 6.39 24.54
C ASP A 88 2.09 5.40 24.86
N ALA A 89 1.28 5.02 23.87
CA ALA A 89 0.21 4.04 24.03
C ALA A 89 0.77 2.61 24.09
N ASP A 90 0.02 1.71 24.74
CA ASP A 90 0.29 0.28 24.70
C ASP A 90 0.19 -0.26 23.26
N ALA A 91 0.76 -1.46 23.04
CA ALA A 91 0.86 -2.03 21.71
C ALA A 91 -0.51 -2.39 21.10
N LEU A 92 -1.48 -2.81 21.92
CA LEU A 92 -2.85 -3.11 21.46
C LEU A 92 -3.57 -1.84 20.97
N THR A 93 -3.45 -0.75 21.72
CA THR A 93 -3.95 0.58 21.31
C THR A 93 -3.31 1.03 20.00
N ARG A 94 -2.00 0.86 19.83
CA ARG A 94 -1.31 1.21 18.57
C ARG A 94 -1.76 0.31 17.40
N ILE A 95 -2.06 -0.97 17.63
CA ILE A 95 -2.66 -1.85 16.61
C ILE A 95 -4.05 -1.32 16.19
N HIS A 96 -4.88 -0.91 17.16
CA HIS A 96 -6.19 -0.33 16.88
C HIS A 96 -6.05 0.97 16.06
N GLU A 97 -5.25 1.94 16.51
CA GLU A 97 -5.00 3.21 15.82
C GLU A 97 -4.45 2.99 14.40
N GLY A 98 -3.53 2.03 14.24
CA GLY A 98 -2.98 1.62 12.95
C GLY A 98 -4.02 0.99 12.02
N ALA A 99 -4.97 0.22 12.56
CA ALA A 99 -6.08 -0.33 11.79
C ALA A 99 -7.04 0.77 11.30
N VAL A 100 -7.42 1.73 12.17
CA VAL A 100 -8.19 2.93 11.78
C VAL A 100 -7.51 3.67 10.64
N ALA A 101 -6.22 4.01 10.81
CA ALA A 101 -5.44 4.72 9.79
C ALA A 101 -5.37 3.95 8.48
N SER A 102 -5.25 2.63 8.53
CA SER A 102 -5.20 1.78 7.34
C SER A 102 -6.50 1.79 6.56
N VAL A 103 -7.65 1.66 7.22
CA VAL A 103 -8.97 1.70 6.56
C VAL A 103 -9.21 3.06 5.93
N ARG A 104 -8.95 4.16 6.66
CA ARG A 104 -9.05 5.53 6.13
C ARG A 104 -8.17 5.74 4.90
N PHE A 105 -6.90 5.34 4.99
CA PHE A 105 -5.98 5.43 3.86
C PHE A 105 -6.45 4.61 2.65
N MET A 106 -6.97 3.40 2.86
CA MET A 106 -7.51 2.57 1.78
C MET A 106 -8.77 3.17 1.15
N ALA A 107 -9.58 3.90 1.91
CA ALA A 107 -10.73 4.63 1.39
C ALA A 107 -10.32 5.86 0.57
N GLU A 108 -9.38 6.66 1.07
CA GLU A 108 -8.83 7.83 0.35
C GLU A 108 -8.15 7.44 -0.97
N HIS A 109 -7.53 6.26 -1.03
CA HIS A 109 -6.81 5.75 -2.19
C HIS A 109 -7.57 4.61 -2.91
N ALA A 110 -8.90 4.65 -2.88
CA ALA A 110 -9.77 3.56 -3.39
C ALA A 110 -9.45 3.13 -4.82
N THR A 111 -9.13 4.07 -5.70
CA THR A 111 -8.74 3.80 -7.11
C THR A 111 -7.51 2.89 -7.20
N TYR A 112 -6.47 3.16 -6.40
CA TYR A 112 -5.27 2.34 -6.35
C TYR A 112 -5.56 0.93 -5.84
N PHE A 113 -6.28 0.81 -4.71
CA PHE A 113 -6.57 -0.50 -4.12
C PHE A 113 -7.52 -1.34 -4.98
N SER A 114 -8.43 -0.71 -5.72
CA SER A 114 -9.27 -1.42 -6.71
C SER A 114 -8.44 -1.93 -7.89
N LEU A 115 -7.50 -1.12 -8.39
CA LEU A 115 -6.56 -1.54 -9.42
C LEU A 115 -5.73 -2.76 -8.96
N VAL A 116 -5.15 -2.70 -7.77
CA VAL A 116 -4.35 -3.79 -7.21
C VAL A 116 -5.15 -5.09 -7.11
N GLU A 117 -6.41 -5.01 -6.69
CA GLU A 117 -7.29 -6.19 -6.58
C GLU A 117 -7.55 -6.85 -7.94
N ILE A 118 -7.72 -6.05 -9.00
CA ILE A 118 -7.96 -6.55 -10.37
C ILE A 118 -6.67 -7.16 -10.94
N GLU A 119 -5.55 -6.49 -10.80
CA GLU A 119 -4.29 -6.83 -11.46
C GLU A 119 -3.47 -7.89 -10.70
N ARG A 120 -3.83 -8.24 -9.47
CA ARG A 120 -3.09 -9.21 -8.64
C ARG A 120 -2.96 -10.61 -9.27
N THR A 121 -3.76 -10.91 -10.29
CA THR A 121 -3.69 -12.18 -11.04
C THR A 121 -2.60 -12.18 -12.11
N ASP A 122 -2.05 -11.01 -12.50
CA ASP A 122 -0.91 -10.93 -13.42
C ASP A 122 0.37 -11.38 -12.66
N PRO A 123 1.09 -12.43 -13.15
CA PRO A 123 2.25 -12.96 -12.43
C PRO A 123 3.36 -11.92 -12.20
N ALA A 124 3.58 -11.01 -13.16
CA ALA A 124 4.62 -9.98 -13.04
C ALA A 124 4.29 -8.97 -11.92
N ILE A 125 3.00 -8.66 -11.76
CA ILE A 125 2.50 -7.74 -10.73
C ILE A 125 2.42 -8.42 -9.37
N ALA A 126 2.02 -9.70 -9.32
CA ALA A 126 1.87 -10.47 -8.10
C ALA A 126 3.15 -10.49 -7.24
N ASP A 127 4.33 -10.55 -7.87
CA ASP A 127 5.60 -10.53 -7.15
C ASP A 127 5.87 -9.17 -6.49
N ALA A 128 5.62 -8.07 -7.19
CA ALA A 128 5.76 -6.71 -6.64
C ALA A 128 4.79 -6.49 -5.47
N LEU A 129 3.56 -6.99 -5.56
CA LEU A 129 2.55 -6.89 -4.52
C LEU A 129 2.91 -7.75 -3.30
N ARG A 130 3.39 -8.99 -3.49
CA ARG A 130 3.82 -9.87 -2.38
C ARG A 130 4.93 -9.21 -1.56
N ALA A 131 5.98 -8.72 -2.20
CA ALA A 131 7.08 -8.05 -1.51
C ALA A 131 6.59 -6.84 -0.67
N GLY A 132 5.55 -6.14 -1.15
CA GLY A 132 4.90 -5.05 -0.40
C GLY A 132 4.13 -5.54 0.84
N SER A 133 3.38 -6.62 0.70
CA SER A 133 2.55 -7.18 1.76
C SER A 133 3.36 -7.79 2.90
N GLU A 134 4.50 -8.44 2.60
CA GLU A 134 5.37 -9.03 3.62
C GLU A 134 5.92 -7.98 4.59
N VAL A 135 6.36 -6.83 4.10
CA VAL A 135 6.87 -5.75 4.98
C VAL A 135 5.78 -5.24 5.91
N TYR A 136 4.55 -5.10 5.43
CA TYR A 136 3.43 -4.69 6.28
C TYR A 136 3.09 -5.74 7.34
N LEU A 137 3.08 -7.02 6.96
CA LEU A 137 2.86 -8.12 7.89
C LEU A 137 3.93 -8.18 8.98
N ASP A 138 5.20 -7.93 8.63
CA ASP A 138 6.30 -7.90 9.59
C ASP A 138 6.16 -6.75 10.60
N ASP A 139 5.75 -5.55 10.16
CA ASP A 139 5.48 -4.40 11.04
C ASP A 139 4.37 -4.73 12.06
N VAL A 140 3.24 -5.29 11.61
CA VAL A 140 2.14 -5.69 12.50
C VAL A 140 2.56 -6.84 13.43
N THR A 141 3.35 -7.80 12.93
CA THR A 141 3.88 -8.91 13.75
C THR A 141 4.75 -8.40 14.91
N ALA A 142 5.53 -7.34 14.69
CA ALA A 142 6.33 -6.74 15.75
C ALA A 142 5.45 -6.13 16.86
N LEU A 143 4.38 -5.40 16.49
CA LEU A 143 3.42 -4.85 17.46
C LEU A 143 2.68 -5.95 18.23
N VAL A 144 2.27 -7.02 17.56
CA VAL A 144 1.62 -8.18 18.21
C VAL A 144 2.55 -8.82 19.24
N ARG A 145 3.83 -9.01 18.91
CA ARG A 145 4.81 -9.55 19.88
C ARG A 145 4.99 -8.66 21.11
N GLU A 146 5.00 -7.34 20.91
CA GLU A 146 5.08 -6.38 22.00
C GLU A 146 3.85 -6.47 22.91
N ALA A 147 2.65 -6.52 22.32
CA ALA A 147 1.39 -6.68 23.06
C ALA A 147 1.31 -8.03 23.80
N GLN A 148 1.81 -9.13 23.21
CA GLN A 148 1.90 -10.43 23.89
C GLN A 148 2.86 -10.38 25.08
N ALA A 149 4.00 -9.70 24.94
CA ALA A 149 4.97 -9.56 26.03
C ALA A 149 4.41 -8.75 27.21
N ALA A 150 3.45 -7.84 26.95
CA ALA A 150 2.73 -7.08 27.96
C ALA A 150 1.55 -7.88 28.58
N GLY A 151 1.12 -8.98 27.94
CA GLY A 151 -0.05 -9.77 28.36
C GLY A 151 -1.39 -9.23 27.86
N ASP A 152 -1.38 -8.31 26.90
CA ASP A 152 -2.57 -7.64 26.36
C ASP A 152 -3.23 -8.40 25.21
N VAL A 153 -2.57 -9.44 24.67
CA VAL A 153 -2.99 -10.21 23.50
C VAL A 153 -2.85 -11.71 23.79
N ILE A 154 -3.78 -12.50 23.24
CA ILE A 154 -3.80 -13.97 23.40
C ILE A 154 -2.45 -14.62 23.01
N ASP A 155 -2.10 -15.70 23.71
CA ASP A 155 -0.91 -16.49 23.44
C ASP A 155 -1.14 -17.42 22.23
N ALA A 156 -0.69 -16.97 21.06
CA ALA A 156 -0.74 -17.69 19.80
C ALA A 156 0.44 -17.27 18.91
N ASP A 157 0.62 -17.91 17.75
CA ASP A 157 1.66 -17.50 16.82
C ASP A 157 1.47 -16.03 16.40
N PRO A 158 2.43 -15.12 16.68
CA PRO A 158 2.26 -13.70 16.45
C PRO A 158 2.10 -13.34 14.95
N ARG A 159 2.66 -14.17 14.06
CA ARG A 159 2.50 -13.97 12.62
C ARG A 159 1.10 -14.37 12.13
N LEU A 160 0.48 -15.39 12.73
CA LEU A 160 -0.92 -15.74 12.45
C LEU A 160 -1.88 -14.65 12.94
N LEU A 161 -1.65 -14.10 14.12
CA LEU A 161 -2.45 -12.99 14.65
C LEU A 161 -2.30 -11.74 13.76
N ALA A 162 -1.08 -11.38 13.39
CA ALA A 162 -0.80 -10.28 12.48
C ALA A 162 -1.46 -10.49 11.10
N LEU A 163 -1.43 -11.72 10.57
CA LEU A 163 -2.13 -12.05 9.32
C LEU A 163 -3.64 -11.88 9.47
N GLY A 164 -4.21 -12.23 10.63
CA GLY A 164 -5.61 -11.98 10.96
C GLY A 164 -5.96 -10.48 10.89
N VAL A 165 -5.13 -9.64 11.52
CA VAL A 165 -5.29 -8.17 11.48
C VAL A 165 -5.25 -7.65 10.05
N VAL A 166 -4.19 -7.96 9.31
CA VAL A 166 -3.97 -7.49 7.92
C VAL A 166 -5.09 -7.96 6.99
N SER A 167 -5.50 -9.23 7.12
CA SER A 167 -6.58 -9.82 6.31
C SER A 167 -7.92 -9.18 6.62
N THR A 168 -8.22 -8.90 7.89
CA THR A 168 -9.46 -8.23 8.30
C THR A 168 -9.54 -6.84 7.70
N VAL A 169 -8.53 -6.00 7.92
CA VAL A 169 -8.45 -4.65 7.35
C VAL A 169 -8.65 -4.68 5.83
N SER A 170 -7.92 -5.56 5.14
CA SER A 170 -7.98 -5.65 3.68
C SER A 170 -9.33 -6.15 3.17
N SER A 171 -9.93 -7.16 3.81
CA SER A 171 -11.18 -7.77 3.38
C SER A 171 -12.38 -6.84 3.57
N PHE A 172 -12.47 -6.16 4.71
CA PHE A 172 -13.53 -5.17 4.95
C PHE A 172 -13.40 -3.96 4.03
N SER A 173 -12.19 -3.42 3.88
CA SER A 173 -11.94 -2.32 2.94
C SER A 173 -12.28 -2.69 1.50
N ASN A 174 -12.00 -3.92 1.06
CA ASN A 174 -12.37 -4.40 -0.26
C ASN A 174 -13.89 -4.57 -0.41
N ALA A 175 -14.57 -5.11 0.61
CA ALA A 175 -16.02 -5.25 0.62
C ALA A 175 -16.73 -3.89 0.51
N TRP A 176 -16.21 -2.87 1.20
CA TRP A 176 -16.70 -1.51 1.13
C TRP A 176 -16.49 -0.89 -0.25
N ARG A 177 -15.27 -0.93 -0.80
CA ARG A 177 -14.97 -0.39 -2.14
C ARG A 177 -15.79 -1.04 -3.26
N SER A 178 -16.12 -2.33 -3.10
CA SER A 178 -16.94 -3.07 -4.08
C SER A 178 -18.45 -2.88 -3.89
N GLY A 179 -18.87 -2.02 -2.96
CA GLY A 179 -20.28 -1.74 -2.70
C GLY A 179 -21.06 -2.87 -2.02
N ARG A 180 -20.35 -3.87 -1.44
CA ARG A 180 -20.98 -4.95 -0.64
C ARG A 180 -21.35 -4.51 0.76
N ILE A 181 -20.77 -3.44 1.24
CA ILE A 181 -21.04 -2.82 2.54
C ILE A 181 -21.36 -1.36 2.27
N ASP A 182 -22.51 -0.89 2.79
CA ASP A 182 -22.98 0.49 2.67
C ASP A 182 -22.94 1.18 4.04
N VAL A 183 -21.78 1.68 4.39
CA VAL A 183 -21.50 2.48 5.59
C VAL A 183 -20.52 3.60 5.24
N SER A 184 -20.37 4.60 6.09
CA SER A 184 -19.31 5.59 5.91
C SER A 184 -17.92 4.96 6.07
N ALA A 185 -16.90 5.56 5.44
CA ALA A 185 -15.51 5.10 5.61
C ALA A 185 -15.06 5.22 7.07
N GLU A 186 -15.58 6.20 7.80
CA GLU A 186 -15.29 6.42 9.22
C GLU A 186 -15.90 5.32 10.09
N ASP A 187 -17.19 5.02 9.92
CA ASP A 187 -17.86 3.94 10.66
C ASP A 187 -17.21 2.58 10.38
N LEU A 188 -16.74 2.37 9.14
CA LEU A 188 -15.99 1.17 8.78
C LEU A 188 -14.66 1.10 9.52
N ALA A 189 -13.93 2.22 9.59
CA ALA A 189 -12.62 2.27 10.22
C ALA A 189 -12.74 1.94 11.72
N ASP A 190 -13.68 2.56 12.41
CA ASP A 190 -13.92 2.33 13.82
C ASP A 190 -14.38 0.89 14.08
N PHE A 191 -15.32 0.37 13.27
CA PHE A 191 -15.79 -1.01 13.40
C PHE A 191 -14.65 -2.04 13.23
N VAL A 192 -13.83 -1.88 12.18
CA VAL A 192 -12.75 -2.82 11.88
C VAL A 192 -11.68 -2.80 12.96
N ALA A 193 -11.31 -1.62 13.46
CA ALA A 193 -10.33 -1.47 14.53
C ALA A 193 -10.80 -2.08 15.85
N ASP A 194 -12.04 -1.82 16.22
CA ASP A 194 -12.68 -2.41 17.41
C ASP A 194 -12.76 -3.94 17.31
N TRP A 195 -13.13 -4.45 16.12
CA TRP A 195 -13.21 -5.89 15.90
C TRP A 195 -11.84 -6.56 16.02
N VAL A 196 -10.79 -5.95 15.43
CA VAL A 196 -9.41 -6.39 15.54
C VAL A 196 -8.94 -6.42 16.98
N ALA A 197 -9.15 -5.34 17.74
CA ALA A 197 -8.73 -5.27 19.16
C ALA A 197 -9.41 -6.36 20.01
N ARG A 198 -10.71 -6.56 19.85
CA ARG A 198 -11.47 -7.61 20.56
C ARG A 198 -11.10 -9.03 20.14
N ALA A 199 -10.64 -9.23 18.91
CA ALA A 199 -10.20 -10.55 18.44
C ALA A 199 -8.80 -10.93 18.96
N LEU A 200 -8.01 -9.94 19.35
CA LEU A 200 -6.66 -10.13 19.88
C LEU A 200 -6.62 -10.27 21.42
N GLY A 201 -7.47 -9.54 22.14
CA GLY A 201 -7.59 -9.53 23.60
C GLY A 201 -8.82 -10.27 24.07
#